data_ffea05ae4af0fe76622921d9c9102e09
#
_entry.id   ffea05ae4af0fe76622921d9c9102e09
#
_cell.length_a   1.000
_cell.length_b   1.000
_cell.length_c   1.000
_cell.angle_alpha   90.00
_cell.angle_beta   90.00
_cell.angle_gamma   90.00
#
_symmetry.space_group_name_H-M   'P 1'
#
loop_
_entity.id
_entity.type
_entity.pdbx_description
1 polymer ?
#
loop_
_entity_poly.entity_id
_entity_poly.type
_entity_poly.pdbx_seq_one_letter_code
_entity_poly.pdbx_strand_id
1 'polypeptide(L)'
;MTDSDNQTPKENTDKKQSIVPILIDTEMQNSYLDYDMRVIVRRALPDVRDGLKPVHRRILYSMNESGYNFNKPYRKSARIVGDVMGKYHPHGDGAIYQSMVRMAQDFAMRLELIDGQGNFGSLDGDPPAAMRYTEARLAKVAEKIVTDLEKETISFQPNDYYIQKEPIV
;
A
#
# COMPACT_ATOMS: atom_id res chain seq x y z
N MET A 1 -71.53 -23.52 -4.07
CA MET A 1 -70.94 -22.27 -4.67
C MET A 1 -69.42 -22.41 -4.56
N THR A 2 -68.88 -22.58 -5.68
CA THR A 2 -67.49 -23.02 -5.94
C THR A 2 -66.53 -21.87 -5.95
N ASP A 3 -65.54 -21.87 -5.04
CA ASP A 3 -64.41 -20.98 -5.13
C ASP A 3 -63.26 -21.68 -5.84
N SER A 4 -62.89 -21.05 -6.93
CA SER A 4 -61.83 -21.52 -7.82
C SER A 4 -60.47 -21.02 -7.33
N ASP A 5 -59.64 -21.92 -6.88
CA ASP A 5 -58.20 -21.67 -6.61
C ASP A 5 -57.47 -21.42 -7.92
N ASN A 6 -57.03 -20.20 -8.10
CA ASN A 6 -56.16 -19.80 -9.20
C ASN A 6 -54.68 -19.87 -8.74
N GLN A 7 -54.08 -21.04 -8.87
CA GLN A 7 -52.64 -21.24 -8.66
C GLN A 7 -51.90 -20.91 -9.95
N THR A 8 -51.22 -19.77 -9.93
CA THR A 8 -50.21 -19.40 -10.92
C THR A 8 -48.97 -20.29 -10.77
N PRO A 9 -48.46 -20.90 -11.85
CA PRO A 9 -47.22 -21.68 -11.78
C PRO A 9 -46.05 -20.76 -11.54
N LYS A 10 -45.26 -21.01 -10.47
CA LYS A 10 -43.97 -20.40 -10.27
C LYS A 10 -43.00 -20.96 -11.32
N GLU A 11 -42.62 -20.14 -12.26
CA GLU A 11 -41.57 -20.40 -13.22
C GLU A 11 -40.23 -20.56 -12.51
N ASN A 12 -39.81 -21.80 -12.39
CA ASN A 12 -38.52 -22.18 -11.82
C ASN A 12 -37.47 -21.97 -12.91
N THR A 13 -36.87 -20.79 -12.97
CA THR A 13 -35.75 -20.49 -13.87
C THR A 13 -34.52 -21.16 -13.32
N ASP A 14 -34.35 -22.44 -13.59
CA ASP A 14 -33.08 -23.15 -13.49
C ASP A 14 -32.06 -22.47 -14.40
N LYS A 15 -31.26 -21.59 -13.85
CA LYS A 15 -30.05 -21.11 -14.51
C LYS A 15 -29.10 -22.30 -14.68
N LYS A 16 -29.18 -22.95 -15.84
CA LYS A 16 -28.17 -23.92 -16.27
C LYS A 16 -26.82 -23.22 -16.24
N GLN A 17 -26.03 -23.52 -15.24
CA GLN A 17 -24.61 -23.16 -15.23
C GLN A 17 -23.97 -23.88 -16.42
N SER A 18 -23.60 -23.14 -17.46
CA SER A 18 -22.86 -23.71 -18.58
C SER A 18 -21.43 -24.01 -18.11
N ILE A 19 -21.12 -25.28 -17.98
CA ILE A 19 -19.76 -25.72 -17.71
C ILE A 19 -18.99 -25.62 -19.00
N VAL A 20 -18.01 -24.70 -19.05
CA VAL A 20 -17.10 -24.56 -20.19
C VAL A 20 -15.83 -25.31 -19.84
N PRO A 21 -15.44 -26.34 -20.61
CA PRO A 21 -14.19 -27.05 -20.39
C PRO A 21 -13.01 -26.15 -20.77
N ILE A 22 -12.08 -25.94 -19.84
CA ILE A 22 -10.84 -25.17 -20.04
C ILE A 22 -9.67 -26.14 -19.88
N LEU A 23 -8.69 -26.07 -20.79
CA LEU A 23 -7.44 -26.82 -20.64
C LEU A 23 -6.66 -26.25 -19.45
N ILE A 24 -6.16 -27.15 -18.60
CA ILE A 24 -5.44 -26.76 -17.37
C ILE A 24 -4.20 -25.91 -17.70
N ASP A 25 -3.50 -26.22 -18.79
CA ASP A 25 -2.33 -25.46 -19.23
C ASP A 25 -2.69 -24.00 -19.59
N THR A 26 -3.81 -23.81 -20.27
CA THR A 26 -4.29 -22.47 -20.64
C THR A 26 -4.72 -21.68 -19.41
N GLU A 27 -5.42 -22.32 -18.47
CA GLU A 27 -5.84 -21.68 -17.23
C GLU A 27 -4.64 -21.31 -16.36
N MET A 28 -3.66 -22.19 -16.25
CA MET A 28 -2.42 -21.91 -15.53
C MET A 28 -1.65 -20.76 -16.15
N GLN A 29 -1.46 -20.73 -17.47
CA GLN A 29 -0.79 -19.63 -18.16
C GLN A 29 -1.49 -18.30 -17.92
N ASN A 30 -2.81 -18.26 -18.06
CA ASN A 30 -3.58 -17.05 -17.82
C ASN A 30 -3.51 -16.58 -16.35
N SER A 31 -3.58 -17.52 -15.41
CA SER A 31 -3.48 -17.23 -13.99
C SER A 31 -2.09 -16.70 -13.59
N TYR A 32 -1.01 -17.28 -14.12
CA TYR A 32 0.34 -16.77 -13.90
C TYR A 32 0.53 -15.38 -14.51
N LEU A 33 0.04 -15.17 -15.73
CA LEU A 33 0.16 -13.88 -16.42
C LEU A 33 -0.62 -12.79 -15.68
N ASP A 34 -1.82 -13.11 -15.20
CA ASP A 34 -2.63 -12.19 -14.40
C ASP A 34 -1.98 -11.89 -13.04
N TYR A 35 -1.40 -12.88 -12.39
CA TYR A 35 -0.63 -12.71 -11.16
C TYR A 35 0.58 -11.80 -11.36
N ASP A 36 1.42 -12.09 -12.37
CA ASP A 36 2.62 -11.30 -12.68
C ASP A 36 2.24 -9.84 -13.03
N MET A 37 1.21 -9.66 -13.84
CA MET A 37 0.69 -8.32 -14.19
C MET A 37 0.20 -7.57 -12.95
N ARG A 38 -0.51 -8.23 -12.05
CA ARG A 38 -0.96 -7.61 -10.80
C ARG A 38 0.20 -7.23 -9.90
N VAL A 39 1.21 -8.09 -9.78
CA VAL A 39 2.41 -7.80 -8.98
C VAL A 39 3.19 -6.64 -9.57
N ILE A 40 3.43 -6.63 -10.88
CA ILE A 40 4.17 -5.56 -11.56
C ILE A 40 3.40 -4.24 -11.45
N VAL A 41 2.13 -4.23 -11.82
CA VAL A 41 1.33 -2.99 -11.86
C VAL A 41 1.08 -2.44 -10.47
N ARG A 42 0.73 -3.28 -9.50
CA ARG A 42 0.36 -2.83 -8.16
C ARG A 42 1.54 -2.58 -7.22
N ARG A 43 2.66 -3.24 -7.43
CA ARG A 43 3.79 -3.20 -6.50
C ARG A 43 5.02 -2.48 -7.04
N ALA A 44 5.38 -2.73 -8.30
CA ALA A 44 6.63 -2.24 -8.86
C ALA A 44 6.51 -0.84 -9.48
N LEU A 45 5.37 -0.52 -10.08
CA LEU A 45 5.16 0.76 -10.74
C LEU A 45 4.61 1.81 -9.76
N PRO A 46 5.12 3.05 -9.82
CA PRO A 46 4.49 4.16 -9.11
C PRO A 46 3.15 4.51 -9.75
N ASP A 47 2.20 4.97 -8.94
CA ASP A 47 0.92 5.47 -9.45
C ASP A 47 1.12 6.81 -10.17
N VAL A 48 0.44 7.00 -11.30
CA VAL A 48 0.57 8.21 -12.12
C VAL A 48 0.04 9.47 -11.42
N ARG A 49 -0.85 9.32 -10.45
CA ARG A 49 -1.51 10.42 -9.74
C ARG A 49 -0.60 11.06 -8.69
N ASP A 50 0.09 10.26 -7.89
CA ASP A 50 0.93 10.71 -6.77
C ASP A 50 2.42 10.38 -6.93
N GLY A 51 2.79 9.58 -7.92
CA GLY A 51 4.17 9.15 -8.15
C GLY A 51 4.70 8.16 -7.10
N LEU A 52 3.84 7.65 -6.23
CA LEU A 52 4.24 6.78 -5.12
C LEU A 52 3.97 5.30 -5.43
N LYS A 53 4.85 4.45 -4.95
CA LYS A 53 4.58 3.02 -4.85
C LYS A 53 3.77 2.73 -3.58
N PRO A 54 3.05 1.60 -3.52
CA PRO A 54 2.26 1.27 -2.32
C PRO A 54 3.07 1.30 -1.01
N VAL A 55 4.31 0.83 -1.02
CA VAL A 55 5.18 0.86 0.18
C VAL A 55 5.47 2.29 0.65
N HIS A 56 5.69 3.24 -0.29
CA HIS A 56 5.94 4.64 0.05
C HIS A 56 4.69 5.26 0.70
N ARG A 57 3.54 5.01 0.11
CA ARG A 57 2.24 5.51 0.61
C ARG A 57 1.94 4.96 2.00
N ARG A 58 2.16 3.66 2.22
CA ARG A 58 1.99 3.02 3.53
C ARG A 58 2.92 3.59 4.60
N ILE A 59 4.17 3.92 4.24
CA ILE A 59 5.13 4.57 5.15
C ILE A 59 4.64 5.96 5.53
N LEU A 60 4.32 6.82 4.56
CA LEU A 60 3.86 8.17 4.81
C LEU A 60 2.56 8.21 5.64
N TYR A 61 1.62 7.33 5.30
CA TYR A 61 0.36 7.19 6.02
C TYR A 61 0.58 6.74 7.47
N SER A 62 1.39 5.71 7.69
CA SER A 62 1.72 5.22 9.03
C SER A 62 2.42 6.28 9.89
N MET A 63 3.33 7.05 9.30
CA MET A 63 4.02 8.13 9.99
C MET A 63 3.06 9.28 10.35
N ASN A 64 2.13 9.61 9.45
CA ASN A 64 1.10 10.63 9.72
C ASN A 64 0.15 10.19 10.82
N GLU A 65 -0.38 8.96 10.75
CA GLU A 65 -1.27 8.39 11.77
C GLU A 65 -0.60 8.33 13.14
N SER A 66 0.70 7.98 13.17
CA SER A 66 1.49 7.94 14.41
C SER A 66 1.93 9.33 14.90
N GLY A 67 1.62 10.39 14.17
CA GLY A 67 1.95 11.76 14.52
C GLY A 67 3.45 12.09 14.44
N TYR A 68 4.19 11.44 13.53
CA TYR A 68 5.62 11.70 13.32
C TYR A 68 5.85 12.86 12.34
N ASN A 69 5.18 13.98 12.57
CA ASN A 69 5.16 15.16 11.71
C ASN A 69 6.45 15.98 11.83
N PHE A 70 6.68 16.88 10.86
CA PHE A 70 7.90 17.70 10.76
C PHE A 70 8.15 18.59 12.00
N ASN A 71 7.11 18.97 12.72
CA ASN A 71 7.18 19.80 13.93
C ASN A 71 7.35 18.98 15.23
N LYS A 72 7.52 17.66 15.12
CA LYS A 72 7.70 16.75 16.25
C LYS A 72 9.14 16.24 16.31
N PRO A 73 9.58 15.73 17.46
CA PRO A 73 10.89 15.09 17.57
C PRO A 73 11.06 13.91 16.63
N TYR A 74 12.28 13.70 16.17
CA TYR A 74 12.65 12.51 15.41
C TYR A 74 12.31 11.22 16.15
N ARG A 75 12.03 10.18 15.41
CA ARG A 75 11.77 8.83 15.92
C ARG A 75 12.76 7.83 15.31
N LYS A 76 13.15 6.84 16.09
CA LYS A 76 14.01 5.76 15.57
C LYS A 76 13.39 5.11 14.35
N SER A 77 14.18 4.97 13.28
CA SER A 77 13.73 4.34 12.03
C SER A 77 13.20 2.93 12.27
N ALA A 78 13.80 2.19 13.18
CA ALA A 78 13.35 0.85 13.55
C ALA A 78 11.90 0.84 14.09
N ARG A 79 11.48 1.89 14.80
CA ARG A 79 10.10 2.01 15.26
C ARG A 79 9.14 2.26 14.12
N ILE A 80 9.48 3.19 13.22
CA ILE A 80 8.66 3.50 12.05
C ILE A 80 8.48 2.25 11.19
N VAL A 81 9.57 1.53 10.90
CA VAL A 81 9.55 0.28 10.14
C VAL A 81 8.68 -0.78 10.83
N GLY A 82 8.77 -0.91 12.15
CA GLY A 82 7.95 -1.83 12.92
C GLY A 82 6.46 -1.50 12.87
N ASP A 83 6.09 -0.23 12.97
CA ASP A 83 4.70 0.23 12.86
C ASP A 83 4.13 -0.05 11.47
N VAL A 84 4.90 0.21 10.40
CA VAL A 84 4.50 -0.08 9.01
C VAL A 84 4.35 -1.58 8.76
N MET A 85 5.31 -2.38 9.20
CA MET A 85 5.29 -3.83 9.02
C MET A 85 4.13 -4.47 9.78
N GLY A 86 3.90 -4.04 11.00
CA GLY A 86 2.84 -4.61 11.84
C GLY A 86 1.42 -4.27 11.42
N LYS A 87 1.23 -3.10 10.76
CA LYS A 87 -0.11 -2.61 10.44
C LYS A 87 -0.47 -2.73 8.96
N TYR A 88 0.45 -2.47 8.05
CA TYR A 88 0.13 -2.21 6.64
C TYR A 88 0.90 -3.06 5.63
N HIS A 89 2.12 -3.47 5.93
CA HIS A 89 3.00 -4.08 4.93
C HIS A 89 3.63 -5.38 5.43
N PRO A 90 3.00 -6.56 5.17
CA PRO A 90 3.44 -7.86 5.66
C PRO A 90 4.66 -8.40 4.88
N HIS A 91 5.74 -7.63 4.81
CA HIS A 91 6.97 -7.96 4.12
C HIS A 91 8.18 -7.68 5.01
N GLY A 92 9.37 -8.09 4.56
CA GLY A 92 10.60 -7.91 5.33
C GLY A 92 10.91 -6.45 5.67
N ASP A 93 11.37 -6.24 6.90
CA ASP A 93 11.75 -4.95 7.45
C ASP A 93 12.81 -4.21 6.62
N GLY A 94 13.75 -4.94 6.03
CA GLY A 94 14.80 -4.39 5.18
C GLY A 94 14.26 -3.67 3.94
N ALA A 95 13.22 -4.22 3.30
CA ALA A 95 12.61 -3.59 2.13
C ALA A 95 11.88 -2.29 2.50
N ILE A 96 11.18 -2.28 3.64
CA ILE A 96 10.51 -1.09 4.17
C ILE A 96 11.54 -0.02 4.51
N TYR A 97 12.61 -0.41 5.23
CA TYR A 97 13.69 0.51 5.61
C TYR A 97 14.38 1.12 4.40
N GLN A 98 14.74 0.32 3.40
CA GLN A 98 15.38 0.85 2.19
C GLN A 98 14.47 1.80 1.41
N SER A 99 13.16 1.53 1.37
CA SER A 99 12.19 2.45 0.76
C SER A 99 12.13 3.77 1.52
N MET A 100 12.12 3.71 2.85
CA MET A 100 12.17 4.89 3.72
C MET A 100 13.47 5.69 3.52
N VAL A 101 14.61 5.01 3.46
CA VAL A 101 15.92 5.63 3.21
C VAL A 101 15.93 6.41 1.91
N ARG A 102 15.40 5.83 0.82
CA ARG A 102 15.33 6.51 -0.49
C ARG A 102 14.50 7.79 -0.44
N MET A 103 13.44 7.82 0.35
CA MET A 103 12.60 9.02 0.52
C MET A 103 13.27 10.12 1.35
N ALA A 104 14.37 9.79 2.07
CA ALA A 104 15.15 10.72 2.85
C ALA A 104 16.48 11.14 2.19
N GLN A 105 16.75 10.65 0.98
CA GLN A 105 17.97 10.97 0.24
C GLN A 105 17.73 12.12 -0.74
N ASP A 106 18.47 13.21 -0.60
CA ASP A 106 18.41 14.39 -1.47
C ASP A 106 18.81 14.10 -2.92
N PHE A 107 19.73 13.16 -3.12
CA PHE A 107 20.17 12.72 -4.45
C PHE A 107 19.19 11.71 -5.11
N ALA A 108 18.31 11.09 -4.35
CA ALA A 108 17.33 10.12 -4.87
C ALA A 108 15.95 10.73 -5.14
N MET A 109 15.61 11.79 -4.40
CA MET A 109 14.32 12.46 -4.47
C MET A 109 14.50 13.93 -4.81
N ARG A 110 13.70 14.45 -5.76
CA ARG A 110 13.69 15.87 -6.05
C ARG A 110 13.26 16.71 -4.85
N LEU A 111 12.30 16.18 -4.08
CA LEU A 111 11.85 16.73 -2.81
C LEU A 111 11.80 15.58 -1.81
N GLU A 112 12.57 15.68 -0.77
CA GLU A 112 12.58 14.68 0.29
C GLU A 112 11.22 14.64 0.98
N LEU A 113 10.68 13.43 1.12
CA LEU A 113 9.40 13.21 1.81
C LEU A 113 9.60 12.86 3.29
N ILE A 114 10.79 12.41 3.62
CA ILE A 114 11.21 12.06 4.97
C ILE A 114 12.41 12.89 5.35
N ASP A 115 12.33 13.54 6.48
CA ASP A 115 13.44 14.26 7.12
C ASP A 115 14.18 13.26 8.01
N GLY A 116 15.42 12.93 7.62
CA GLY A 116 16.24 11.92 8.25
C GLY A 116 17.37 12.53 9.08
N GLN A 117 17.65 11.93 10.23
CA GLN A 117 18.79 12.26 11.06
C GLN A 117 19.71 11.05 11.23
N GLY A 118 20.98 11.20 10.83
CA GLY A 118 21.97 10.13 10.84
C GLY A 118 22.51 9.84 9.45
N ASN A 119 23.12 8.68 9.27
CA ASN A 119 23.68 8.26 7.99
C ASN A 119 22.60 7.51 7.16
N PHE A 120 22.08 8.15 6.13
CA PHE A 120 21.16 7.59 5.14
C PHE A 120 21.84 7.18 3.82
N GLY A 121 23.16 7.01 3.83
CA GLY A 121 23.94 6.69 2.65
C GLY A 121 24.47 7.93 1.92
N SER A 122 25.25 7.71 0.88
CA SER A 122 25.83 8.76 0.05
C SER A 122 25.69 8.45 -1.44
N LEU A 123 25.88 9.47 -2.27
CA LEU A 123 25.92 9.32 -3.72
C LEU A 123 27.10 8.44 -4.17
N ASP A 124 28.18 8.41 -3.40
CA ASP A 124 29.39 7.62 -3.67
C ASP A 124 29.21 6.12 -3.40
N GLY A 125 28.01 5.72 -2.96
CA GLY A 125 27.66 4.31 -2.77
C GLY A 125 27.80 3.79 -1.34
N ASP A 126 28.04 4.65 -0.36
CA ASP A 126 28.04 4.24 1.04
C ASP A 126 26.65 3.77 1.45
N PRO A 127 26.53 2.61 2.09
CA PRO A 127 25.23 2.12 2.55
C PRO A 127 24.72 2.94 3.74
N PRO A 128 23.39 3.02 3.92
CA PRO A 128 22.80 3.63 5.09
C PRO A 128 23.18 2.85 6.35
N ALA A 129 23.26 3.54 7.48
CA ALA A 129 23.43 2.89 8.77
C ALA A 129 22.18 2.02 9.09
N ALA A 130 22.36 1.05 9.98
CA ALA A 130 21.24 0.20 10.41
C ALA A 130 20.12 1.05 11.04
N MET A 131 18.88 0.65 10.85
CA MET A 131 17.67 1.39 11.28
C MET A 131 17.60 1.68 12.78
N ARG A 132 18.37 0.97 13.60
CA ARG A 132 18.49 1.24 15.05
C ARG A 132 19.29 2.51 15.37
N TYR A 133 20.14 2.97 14.44
CA TYR A 133 20.98 4.16 14.61
C TYR A 133 20.41 5.42 13.97
N THR A 134 19.60 5.27 12.94
CA THR A 134 18.97 6.39 12.23
C THR A 134 17.65 6.79 12.86
N GLU A 135 17.29 8.05 12.66
CA GLU A 135 16.03 8.63 13.13
C GLU A 135 15.36 9.37 11.97
N ALA A 136 14.05 9.40 11.98
CA ALA A 136 13.29 10.04 10.91
C ALA A 136 11.99 10.67 11.41
N ARG A 137 11.45 11.57 10.60
CA ARG A 137 10.12 12.16 10.72
C ARG A 137 9.62 12.57 9.34
N LEU A 138 8.35 12.93 9.20
CA LEU A 138 7.84 13.48 7.95
C LEU A 138 8.51 14.81 7.64
N ALA A 139 8.91 15.01 6.40
CA ALA A 139 9.34 16.30 5.92
C ALA A 139 8.13 17.25 5.76
N LYS A 140 8.37 18.56 5.81
CA LYS A 140 7.32 19.57 5.65
C LYS A 140 6.54 19.43 4.33
N VAL A 141 7.21 19.00 3.29
CA VAL A 141 6.59 18.76 1.97
C VAL A 141 5.62 17.58 2.01
N ALA A 142 5.99 16.50 2.71
CA ALA A 142 5.15 15.32 2.83
C ALA A 142 3.82 15.61 3.54
N GLU A 143 3.79 16.59 4.46
CA GLU A 143 2.55 17.02 5.12
C GLU A 143 1.49 17.48 4.11
N LYS A 144 1.92 18.09 2.98
CA LYS A 144 1.00 18.51 1.92
C LYS A 144 0.35 17.34 1.19
N ILE A 145 1.07 16.22 1.09
CA ILE A 145 0.56 15.00 0.45
C ILE A 145 -0.46 14.31 1.36
N VAL A 146 -0.23 14.34 2.67
CA VAL A 146 -1.10 13.68 3.67
C VAL A 146 -2.14 14.61 4.28
N THR A 147 -2.28 15.84 3.74
CA THR A 147 -3.30 16.79 4.19
C THR A 147 -4.69 16.30 3.73
N ASP A 148 -5.68 16.54 4.58
CA ASP A 148 -7.10 16.30 4.28
C ASP A 148 -7.51 14.83 4.03
N LEU A 149 -6.70 13.87 4.47
CA LEU A 149 -7.04 12.44 4.39
C LEU A 149 -8.38 12.10 5.09
N GLU A 150 -8.73 12.86 6.12
CA GLU A 150 -9.97 12.68 6.88
C GLU A 150 -11.22 13.18 6.12
N LYS A 151 -11.03 13.94 5.05
CA LYS A 151 -12.12 14.53 4.26
C LYS A 151 -12.59 13.65 3.10
N GLU A 152 -12.27 12.36 3.12
CA GLU A 152 -12.62 11.40 2.06
C GLU A 152 -12.11 11.82 0.66
N THR A 153 -10.99 12.53 0.62
CA THR A 153 -10.36 12.99 -0.63
C THR A 153 -9.72 11.84 -1.42
N ILE A 154 -9.49 10.72 -0.74
CA ILE A 154 -8.90 9.50 -1.31
C ILE A 154 -9.71 8.27 -0.95
N SER A 155 -9.58 7.24 -1.76
CA SER A 155 -10.21 5.94 -1.49
C SER A 155 -9.34 5.09 -0.57
N PHE A 156 -10.00 4.34 0.31
CA PHE A 156 -9.36 3.39 1.21
C PHE A 156 -9.77 1.97 0.86
N GLN A 157 -8.85 1.03 1.03
CA GLN A 157 -9.13 -0.40 0.94
C GLN A 157 -8.72 -1.11 2.24
N PRO A 158 -9.30 -2.29 2.55
CA PRO A 158 -8.77 -3.13 3.60
C PRO A 158 -7.32 -3.51 3.28
N ASN A 159 -6.45 -3.49 4.28
CA ASN A 159 -5.08 -3.99 4.13
C ASN A 159 -5.05 -5.53 3.95
N ASP A 160 -3.88 -6.09 3.67
CA ASP A 160 -3.71 -7.53 3.47
C ASP A 160 -4.15 -8.38 4.69
N TYR A 161 -4.23 -7.79 5.86
CA TYR A 161 -4.73 -8.44 7.09
C TYR A 161 -6.21 -8.22 7.35
N TYR A 162 -6.92 -7.41 6.55
CA TYR A 162 -8.32 -7.01 6.75
C TYR A 162 -8.61 -6.33 8.11
N ILE A 163 -7.57 -5.89 8.82
CA ILE A 163 -7.68 -5.29 10.17
C ILE A 163 -7.77 -3.78 10.09
N GLN A 164 -7.05 -3.18 9.16
CA GLN A 164 -6.99 -1.72 9.01
C GLN A 164 -7.24 -1.32 7.55
N LYS A 165 -7.66 -0.07 7.37
CA LYS A 165 -7.81 0.52 6.04
C LYS A 165 -6.50 1.21 5.67
N GLU A 166 -6.10 1.05 4.42
CA GLU A 166 -4.95 1.74 3.85
C GLU A 166 -5.38 2.61 2.66
N PRO A 167 -4.73 3.75 2.42
CA PRO A 167 -5.04 4.59 1.28
C PRO A 167 -4.63 3.91 -0.04
N ILE A 168 -5.50 3.99 -1.04
CA ILE A 168 -5.21 3.51 -2.40
C ILE A 168 -4.43 4.59 -3.16
N VAL A 169 -4.97 5.77 -3.23
CA VAL A 169 -4.38 7.04 -3.72
C VAL A 169 -5.29 8.17 -3.30
#